data_0d4450d33486834ebc71d9523791f55b
#
_entry.id   0d4450d33486834ebc71d9523791f55b
#
_cell.length_a   1.000
_cell.length_b   1.000
_cell.length_c   1.000
_cell.angle_alpha   90.00
_cell.angle_beta   90.00
_cell.angle_gamma   90.00
#
_symmetry.space_group_name_H-M   'P 1'
#
loop_
_entity.id
_entity.type
_entity.pdbx_description
1 polymer ?
#
loop_
_entity_poly.entity_id
_entity_poly.type
_entity_poly.pdbx_seq_one_letter_code
_entity_poly.pdbx_strand_id
1 'polypeptide(L)'
;MHGLLALGLGSLLAGAAPHPMHTVITEITHEAATGSAAIRIRVFADDFQAVVAGGSDSAMAAYVRGAFSLADRSGRVLALGWEGAATDGDVLVIRLRVAAPAGLSAVRVKSELLSDRFEDQVNVVRAVYGGRTATLLFVRGDPVKALP
;
A
#
# COMPACT_ATOMS: atom_id res chain seq x y z
N MET A 1 -50.68 -23.94 -34.36
CA MET A 1 -49.30 -24.25 -33.94
C MET A 1 -48.47 -22.98 -34.05
N HIS A 2 -48.22 -22.27 -32.96
CA HIS A 2 -47.38 -21.08 -32.91
C HIS A 2 -46.36 -21.30 -31.78
N GLY A 3 -45.12 -21.62 -32.20
CA GLY A 3 -44.02 -21.74 -31.26
C GLY A 3 -43.43 -20.39 -30.94
N LEU A 4 -43.47 -19.98 -29.64
CA LEU A 4 -42.70 -18.84 -29.14
C LEU A 4 -41.29 -19.32 -28.84
N LEU A 5 -40.31 -18.77 -29.57
CA LEU A 5 -38.91 -18.83 -29.19
C LEU A 5 -38.65 -17.75 -28.15
N ALA A 6 -38.34 -18.14 -26.90
CA ALA A 6 -37.82 -17.26 -25.88
C ALA A 6 -36.30 -17.11 -26.06
N LEU A 7 -35.84 -15.96 -26.51
CA LEU A 7 -34.41 -15.59 -26.46
C LEU A 7 -34.04 -15.24 -25.02
N GLY A 8 -33.31 -16.14 -24.38
CA GLY A 8 -32.67 -15.84 -23.10
C GLY A 8 -31.49 -14.87 -23.29
N LEU A 9 -31.63 -13.65 -22.78
CA LEU A 9 -30.54 -12.68 -22.69
C LEU A 9 -29.63 -13.11 -21.53
N GLY A 10 -28.55 -13.82 -21.85
CA GLY A 10 -27.49 -14.12 -20.89
C GLY A 10 -26.68 -12.86 -20.59
N SER A 11 -26.87 -12.28 -19.43
CA SER A 11 -25.98 -11.23 -18.92
C SER A 11 -24.59 -11.81 -18.67
N LEU A 12 -23.66 -11.48 -19.56
CA LEU A 12 -22.22 -11.69 -19.32
C LEU A 12 -21.81 -10.71 -18.22
N LEU A 13 -21.70 -11.20 -16.99
CA LEU A 13 -20.95 -10.55 -15.91
C LEU A 13 -19.48 -10.59 -16.34
N ALA A 14 -18.99 -9.49 -16.90
CA ALA A 14 -17.56 -9.26 -17.09
C ALA A 14 -16.95 -9.10 -15.69
N GLY A 15 -16.57 -10.20 -15.06
CA GLY A 15 -15.72 -10.17 -13.88
C GLY A 15 -14.39 -9.57 -14.27
N ALA A 16 -13.91 -8.57 -13.50
CA ALA A 16 -12.55 -8.08 -13.64
C ALA A 16 -11.60 -9.28 -13.57
N ALA A 17 -10.71 -9.40 -14.57
CA ALA A 17 -9.72 -10.47 -14.55
C ALA A 17 -8.83 -10.28 -13.31
N PRO A 18 -8.59 -11.32 -12.49
CA PRO A 18 -7.72 -11.21 -11.33
C PRO A 18 -6.32 -10.80 -11.80
N HIS A 19 -5.69 -9.87 -11.10
CA HIS A 19 -4.31 -9.48 -11.36
C HIS A 19 -3.41 -10.71 -11.18
N PRO A 20 -2.41 -10.91 -12.06
CA PRO A 20 -1.58 -12.12 -12.03
C PRO A 20 -0.69 -12.21 -10.78
N MET A 21 -0.57 -11.12 -10.00
CA MET A 21 0.22 -11.05 -8.78
C MET A 21 -0.24 -9.88 -7.93
N HIS A 22 -0.51 -10.12 -6.64
CA HIS A 22 -0.87 -9.06 -5.71
C HIS A 22 0.39 -8.31 -5.26
N THR A 23 0.48 -7.04 -5.59
CA THR A 23 1.66 -6.23 -5.31
C THR A 23 1.27 -4.85 -4.80
N VAL A 24 1.90 -4.41 -3.72
CA VAL A 24 1.86 -3.04 -3.23
C VAL A 24 3.24 -2.42 -3.37
N ILE A 25 3.31 -1.21 -3.92
CA ILE A 25 4.55 -0.45 -4.05
C ILE A 25 4.47 0.76 -3.12
N THR A 26 5.40 0.84 -2.17
CA THR A 26 5.56 1.99 -1.27
C THR A 26 6.84 2.73 -1.61
N GLU A 27 6.73 4.00 -1.90
CA GLU A 27 7.87 4.91 -2.10
C GLU A 27 7.99 5.83 -0.90
N ILE A 28 9.19 5.91 -0.32
CA ILE A 28 9.53 6.80 0.80
C ILE A 28 10.63 7.74 0.31
N THR A 29 10.36 9.04 0.29
CA THR A 29 11.35 10.05 -0.13
C THR A 29 11.63 10.99 1.02
N HIS A 30 12.88 11.00 1.50
CA HIS A 30 13.31 11.91 2.54
C HIS A 30 13.58 13.30 1.97
N GLU A 31 13.04 14.31 2.62
CA GLU A 31 13.21 15.73 2.32
C GLU A 31 14.08 16.37 3.42
N ALA A 32 15.38 16.43 3.19
CA ALA A 32 16.33 16.92 4.20
C ALA A 32 16.03 18.36 4.66
N ALA A 33 15.54 19.21 3.74
CA ALA A 33 15.22 20.61 4.04
C ALA A 33 14.10 20.76 5.08
N THR A 34 13.17 19.82 5.14
CA THR A 34 12.04 19.82 6.09
C THR A 34 12.22 18.85 7.24
N GLY A 35 13.22 17.96 7.17
CA GLY A 35 13.40 16.88 8.14
C GLY A 35 12.21 15.92 8.18
N SER A 36 11.58 15.71 7.04
CA SER A 36 10.42 14.82 6.90
C SER A 36 10.60 13.84 5.74
N ALA A 37 9.75 12.83 5.68
CA ALA A 37 9.67 11.96 4.52
C ALA A 37 8.22 11.87 4.00
N ALA A 38 8.09 12.00 2.68
CA ALA A 38 6.85 11.73 1.98
C ALA A 38 6.75 10.23 1.68
N ILE A 39 5.58 9.66 1.90
CA ILE A 39 5.28 8.25 1.65
C ILE A 39 4.13 8.18 0.65
N ARG A 40 4.34 7.41 -0.41
CA ARG A 40 3.33 7.13 -1.43
C ARG A 40 3.14 5.62 -1.53
N ILE A 41 1.93 5.15 -1.26
CA ILE A 41 1.55 3.74 -1.41
C ILE A 41 0.68 3.62 -2.66
N ARG A 42 1.04 2.71 -3.54
CA ARG A 42 0.29 2.38 -4.76
C ARG A 42 -0.17 0.93 -4.68
N VAL A 43 -1.46 0.74 -4.85
CA VAL A 43 -2.13 -0.57 -4.75
C VAL A 43 -3.27 -0.62 -5.74
N PHE A 44 -3.62 -1.79 -6.26
CA PHE A 44 -4.84 -1.94 -7.06
C PHE A 44 -6.07 -1.64 -6.19
N ALA A 45 -6.98 -0.82 -6.73
CA ALA A 45 -8.12 -0.31 -5.97
C ALA A 45 -9.08 -1.42 -5.54
N ASP A 46 -9.28 -2.42 -6.38
CA ASP A 46 -10.12 -3.59 -6.09
C ASP A 46 -9.51 -4.49 -4.99
N ASP A 47 -8.19 -4.70 -5.01
CA ASP A 47 -7.48 -5.43 -3.96
C ASP A 47 -7.61 -4.71 -2.61
N PHE A 48 -7.45 -3.39 -2.59
CA PHE A 48 -7.58 -2.61 -1.37
C PHE A 48 -9.02 -2.59 -0.83
N GLN A 49 -10.02 -2.52 -1.71
CA GLN A 49 -11.44 -2.60 -1.34
C GLN A 49 -11.81 -3.96 -0.73
N ALA A 50 -11.09 -5.02 -1.06
CA ALA A 50 -11.31 -6.33 -0.47
C ALA A 50 -10.97 -6.39 1.04
N VAL A 51 -10.17 -5.44 1.55
CA VAL A 51 -9.77 -5.36 2.97
C VAL A 51 -10.33 -4.15 3.69
N VAL A 52 -10.59 -3.04 2.98
CA VAL A 52 -11.14 -1.80 3.54
C VAL A 52 -12.46 -1.47 2.82
N ALA A 53 -13.55 -1.96 3.38
CA ALA A 53 -14.89 -1.63 2.87
C ALA A 53 -15.24 -0.17 3.17
N GLY A 54 -15.95 0.49 2.22
CA GLY A 54 -16.54 1.82 2.40
C GLY A 54 -15.63 3.00 2.11
N GLY A 55 -14.32 2.82 1.94
CA GLY A 55 -13.40 3.81 1.37
C GLY A 55 -13.28 5.16 2.08
N SER A 56 -13.66 5.27 3.37
CA SER A 56 -13.44 6.51 4.13
C SER A 56 -11.96 6.70 4.46
N ASP A 57 -11.51 7.96 4.48
CA ASP A 57 -10.14 8.31 4.84
C ASP A 57 -9.74 7.75 6.21
N SER A 58 -10.64 7.79 7.19
CA SER A 58 -10.36 7.27 8.54
C SER A 58 -10.19 5.75 8.55
N ALA A 59 -11.00 5.01 7.80
CA ALA A 59 -10.89 3.55 7.70
C ALA A 59 -9.62 3.14 6.96
N MET A 60 -9.30 3.82 5.86
CA MET A 60 -8.07 3.59 5.10
C MET A 60 -6.83 3.91 5.94
N ALA A 61 -6.83 5.05 6.65
CA ALA A 61 -5.72 5.44 7.53
C ALA A 61 -5.51 4.45 8.67
N ALA A 62 -6.58 3.96 9.30
CA ALA A 62 -6.50 2.97 10.36
C ALA A 62 -5.91 1.64 9.86
N TYR A 63 -6.37 1.17 8.70
CA TYR A 63 -5.84 -0.04 8.08
C TYR A 63 -4.35 0.10 7.75
N VAL A 64 -3.96 1.19 7.08
CA VAL A 64 -2.57 1.43 6.69
C VAL A 64 -1.66 1.47 7.92
N ARG A 65 -2.05 2.19 8.98
CA ARG A 65 -1.25 2.26 10.23
C ARG A 65 -1.13 0.92 10.95
N GLY A 66 -2.09 0.02 10.77
CA GLY A 66 -2.03 -1.35 11.30
C GLY A 66 -1.12 -2.28 10.52
N ALA A 67 -0.98 -2.07 9.20
CA ALA A 67 -0.28 -2.97 8.27
C ALA A 67 1.07 -2.44 7.78
N PHE A 68 1.35 -1.15 7.96
CA PHE A 68 2.60 -0.51 7.57
C PHE A 68 3.13 0.37 8.72
N SER A 69 4.40 0.21 9.06
CA SER A 69 5.03 1.01 10.10
C SER A 69 6.48 1.34 9.82
N LEU A 70 6.90 2.48 10.32
CA LEU A 70 8.28 2.91 10.42
C LEU A 70 8.65 3.07 11.89
N ALA A 71 9.84 2.65 12.26
CA ALA A 71 10.39 2.91 13.59
C ALA A 71 11.81 3.49 13.45
N ASP A 72 12.15 4.41 14.32
CA ASP A 72 13.49 4.99 14.34
C ASP A 72 14.54 3.97 14.84
N ARG A 73 15.78 4.39 14.85
CA ARG A 73 16.92 3.56 15.28
C ARG A 73 16.75 3.04 16.72
N SER A 74 16.06 3.79 17.59
CA SER A 74 15.79 3.38 18.98
C SER A 74 14.63 2.37 19.08
N GLY A 75 13.89 2.13 18.01
CA GLY A 75 12.71 1.27 17.96
C GLY A 75 11.40 2.02 18.25
N ARG A 76 11.42 3.35 18.38
CA ARG A 76 10.21 4.15 18.56
C ARG A 76 9.45 4.22 17.24
N VAL A 77 8.18 3.85 17.25
CA VAL A 77 7.30 3.94 16.09
C VAL A 77 7.07 5.42 15.72
N LEU A 78 7.25 5.72 14.44
CA LEU A 78 7.05 7.06 13.90
C LEU A 78 5.57 7.26 13.53
N ALA A 79 5.02 8.42 13.90
CA ALA A 79 3.63 8.75 13.59
C ALA A 79 3.46 9.04 12.10
N LEU A 80 2.60 8.26 11.43
CA LEU A 80 2.26 8.44 10.03
C LEU A 80 1.09 9.43 9.90
N GLY A 81 1.37 10.63 9.38
CA GLY A 81 0.37 11.64 9.07
C GLY A 81 -0.35 11.30 7.77
N TRP A 82 -1.68 11.26 7.79
CA TRP A 82 -2.50 11.04 6.60
C TRP A 82 -2.61 12.32 5.77
N GLU A 83 -2.29 12.25 4.48
CA GLU A 83 -2.42 13.37 3.53
C GLU A 83 -3.52 13.17 2.49
N GLY A 84 -4.07 11.96 2.40
CA GLY A 84 -5.18 11.64 1.51
C GLY A 84 -4.95 10.42 0.64
N ALA A 85 -6.00 10.07 -0.09
CA ALA A 85 -5.98 8.98 -1.07
C ALA A 85 -6.79 9.39 -2.30
N ALA A 86 -6.36 8.96 -3.48
CA ALA A 86 -7.06 9.17 -4.74
C ALA A 86 -6.80 8.03 -5.71
N THR A 87 -7.75 7.71 -6.56
CA THR A 87 -7.58 6.73 -7.63
C THR A 87 -7.01 7.38 -8.88
N ASP A 88 -6.12 6.65 -9.54
CA ASP A 88 -5.58 6.96 -10.86
C ASP A 88 -5.75 5.68 -11.71
N GLY A 89 -6.79 5.67 -12.55
CA GLY A 89 -7.23 4.47 -13.24
C GLY A 89 -7.68 3.38 -12.25
N ASP A 90 -7.06 2.22 -12.30
CA ASP A 90 -7.29 1.08 -11.42
C ASP A 90 -6.39 1.06 -10.17
N VAL A 91 -5.52 2.07 -10.01
CA VAL A 91 -4.59 2.20 -8.89
C VAL A 91 -5.10 3.20 -7.87
N LEU A 92 -5.17 2.79 -6.60
CA LEU A 92 -5.32 3.68 -5.46
C LEU A 92 -3.94 4.19 -5.03
N VAL A 93 -3.80 5.50 -4.95
CA VAL A 93 -2.59 6.18 -4.47
C VAL A 93 -2.88 6.82 -3.11
N ILE A 94 -2.22 6.31 -2.07
CA ILE A 94 -2.31 6.82 -0.70
C ILE A 94 -1.08 7.66 -0.40
N ARG A 95 -1.26 8.81 0.23
CA ARG A 95 -0.17 9.71 0.62
C ARG A 95 -0.13 9.89 2.12
N LEU A 96 1.06 9.75 2.66
CA LEU A 96 1.36 9.94 4.08
C LEU A 96 2.62 10.79 4.22
N ARG A 97 2.80 11.37 5.40
CA ARG A 97 4.03 12.07 5.78
C ARG A 97 4.48 11.64 7.17
N VAL A 98 5.79 11.61 7.37
CA VAL A 98 6.39 11.27 8.65
C VAL A 98 7.51 12.24 8.98
N ALA A 99 7.62 12.64 10.26
CA ALA A 99 8.78 13.39 10.73
C ALA A 99 9.99 12.44 10.83
N ALA A 100 11.08 12.80 10.16
CA ALA A 100 12.33 12.05 10.12
C ALA A 100 13.54 13.00 10.15
N PRO A 101 13.71 13.80 11.20
CA PRO A 101 14.76 14.83 11.25
C PRO A 101 16.18 14.23 11.23
N ALA A 102 16.34 12.99 11.68
CA ALA A 102 17.60 12.26 11.64
C ALA A 102 17.84 11.49 10.33
N GLY A 103 16.96 11.66 9.34
CA GLY A 103 16.99 10.90 8.08
C GLY A 103 16.41 9.51 8.19
N LEU A 104 16.64 8.66 7.18
CA LEU A 104 16.08 7.32 7.09
C LEU A 104 17.09 6.19 7.31
N SER A 105 18.37 6.48 7.46
CA SER A 105 19.37 5.43 7.74
C SER A 105 19.05 4.71 9.05
N ALA A 106 19.09 3.40 9.02
CA ALA A 106 18.71 2.49 10.11
C ALA A 106 17.24 2.60 10.60
N VAL A 107 16.37 3.31 9.87
CA VAL A 107 14.93 3.25 10.09
C VAL A 107 14.45 1.84 9.79
N ARG A 108 13.66 1.30 10.68
CA ARG A 108 13.07 -0.04 10.57
C ARG A 108 11.71 0.06 9.89
N VAL A 109 11.52 -0.77 8.88
CA VAL A 109 10.31 -0.84 8.07
C VAL A 109 9.61 -2.17 8.32
N LYS A 110 8.31 -2.14 8.46
CA LYS A 110 7.42 -3.31 8.40
C LYS A 110 6.34 -3.02 7.38
N SER A 111 6.09 -3.95 6.46
CA SER A 111 4.99 -3.86 5.51
C SER A 111 4.29 -5.20 5.38
N GLU A 112 3.03 -5.23 5.80
CA GLU A 112 2.11 -6.37 5.73
C GLU A 112 0.81 -5.98 4.99
N LEU A 113 0.87 -4.89 4.20
CA LEU A 113 -0.28 -4.43 3.42
C LEU A 113 -0.82 -5.57 2.57
N LEU A 114 -2.11 -5.87 2.69
CA LEU A 114 -2.86 -6.93 2.01
C LEU A 114 -2.37 -8.37 2.28
N SER A 115 -1.33 -8.58 3.08
CA SER A 115 -0.76 -9.90 3.34
C SER A 115 -1.67 -10.82 4.15
N ASP A 116 -2.62 -10.28 4.90
CA ASP A 116 -3.67 -11.03 5.59
C ASP A 116 -4.74 -11.57 4.63
N ARG A 117 -4.94 -10.91 3.49
CA ARG A 117 -5.95 -11.25 2.50
C ARG A 117 -5.44 -12.13 1.37
N PHE A 118 -4.21 -11.88 0.87
CA PHE A 118 -3.63 -12.56 -0.28
C PHE A 118 -2.35 -13.30 0.13
N GLU A 119 -2.28 -14.59 -0.14
CA GLU A 119 -1.13 -15.42 0.23
C GLU A 119 0.11 -15.14 -0.63
N ASP A 120 -0.10 -14.71 -1.87
CA ASP A 120 0.92 -14.35 -2.86
C ASP A 120 1.32 -12.87 -2.82
N GLN A 121 0.87 -12.12 -1.79
CA GLN A 121 1.16 -10.70 -1.65
C GLN A 121 2.66 -10.42 -1.56
N VAL A 122 3.11 -9.50 -2.38
CA VAL A 122 4.46 -8.91 -2.32
C VAL A 122 4.36 -7.41 -2.05
N ASN A 123 5.04 -6.95 -1.01
CA ASN A 123 5.18 -5.52 -0.70
C ASN A 123 6.59 -5.06 -1.05
N VAL A 124 6.69 -4.12 -1.97
CA VAL A 124 7.95 -3.48 -2.37
C VAL A 124 8.03 -2.12 -1.70
N VAL A 125 9.06 -1.89 -0.90
CA VAL A 125 9.32 -0.59 -0.28
C VAL A 125 10.61 -0.02 -0.84
N ARG A 126 10.51 1.09 -1.56
CA ARG A 126 11.64 1.82 -2.14
C ARG A 126 11.84 3.12 -1.35
N ALA A 127 13.02 3.30 -0.79
CA ALA A 127 13.36 4.50 -0.03
C ALA A 127 14.47 5.30 -0.74
N VAL A 128 14.29 6.61 -0.84
CA VAL A 128 15.27 7.57 -1.41
C VAL A 128 15.66 8.55 -0.32
N TYR A 129 16.93 8.56 0.05
CA TYR A 129 17.47 9.39 1.14
C TYR A 129 18.98 9.51 1.03
N GLY A 130 19.53 10.65 1.41
CA GLY A 130 20.97 10.87 1.46
C GLY A 130 21.69 10.57 0.13
N GLY A 131 21.05 10.86 -1.00
CA GLY A 131 21.59 10.60 -2.34
C GLY A 131 21.62 9.13 -2.76
N ARG A 132 21.02 8.22 -1.96
CA ARG A 132 20.94 6.79 -2.25
C ARG A 132 19.51 6.29 -2.38
N THR A 133 19.36 5.12 -2.99
CA THR A 133 18.10 4.38 -3.05
C THR A 133 18.29 3.00 -2.43
N ALA A 134 17.35 2.60 -1.58
CA ALA A 134 17.28 1.25 -1.03
C ALA A 134 15.93 0.63 -1.37
N THR A 135 15.88 -0.68 -1.58
CA THR A 135 14.65 -1.42 -1.83
C THR A 135 14.56 -2.60 -0.88
N LEU A 136 13.44 -2.71 -0.18
CA LEU A 136 13.09 -3.82 0.68
C LEU A 136 11.87 -4.55 0.10
N LEU A 137 11.92 -5.87 0.11
CA LEU A 137 10.78 -6.72 -0.26
C LEU A 137 10.23 -7.39 0.99
N PHE A 138 8.91 -7.45 1.11
CA PHE A 138 8.21 -8.15 2.17
C PHE A 138 7.20 -9.12 1.58
N VAL A 139 7.19 -10.32 2.11
CA VAL A 139 6.14 -11.32 1.91
C VAL A 139 5.49 -11.64 3.26
N ARG A 140 4.42 -12.39 3.24
CA ARG A 140 3.71 -12.78 4.47
C ARG A 140 4.68 -13.41 5.48
N GLY A 141 4.66 -12.92 6.71
CA GLY A 141 5.47 -13.45 7.82
C GLY A 141 6.89 -12.91 7.89
N ASP A 142 7.31 -12.05 6.95
CA ASP A 142 8.63 -11.43 7.03
C ASP A 142 8.78 -10.55 8.29
N PRO A 143 9.96 -10.56 8.91
CA PRO A 143 10.26 -9.67 10.04
C PRO A 143 10.43 -8.22 9.58
N VAL A 144 10.54 -7.33 10.55
CA VAL A 144 10.98 -5.94 10.35
C VAL A 144 12.36 -5.92 9.69
N LYS A 145 12.56 -5.03 8.72
CA LYS A 145 13.83 -4.84 7.99
C LYS A 145 14.33 -3.41 8.16
N ALA A 146 15.63 -3.23 8.34
CA ALA A 146 16.23 -1.91 8.45
C ALA A 146 16.65 -1.38 7.07
N LEU A 147 16.47 -0.05 6.87
CA LEU A 147 17.10 0.65 5.76
C LEU A 147 18.61 0.75 6.01
N PRO A 148 19.46 0.53 4.99
CA PRO A 148 20.91 0.65 5.13
C PRO A 148 21.39 2.04 5.56
#